data_26bf4633a5dcf07f4d3c76781acb08a4
#
_entry.id   26bf4633a5dcf07f4d3c76781acb08a4
#
_cell.length_a   1.000
_cell.length_b   1.000
_cell.length_c   1.000
_cell.angle_alpha   90.00
_cell.angle_beta   90.00
_cell.angle_gamma   90.00
#
_symmetry.space_group_name_H-M   'P 1'
#
loop_
_entity.id
_entity.type
_entity.pdbx_description
1 polymer ?
#
loop_
_entity_poly.entity_id
_entity_poly.type
_entity_poly.pdbx_seq_one_letter_code
_entity_poly.pdbx_strand_id
1 'polypeptide(L)'
;MIYHGDEAKKLLFEGIDELANAVSVTLGPATKSVIIDRRDDLPPLVVNDGVTVARHVNLNDKMKNIGAKLMIEVANKAQQGAGDGTTSSIVIAQALIKECMELSGISGVQIRSELEILLKHTEEILESMSREIEVQSKDLYEVALVSANNDENIARLIDTAIKAIGKEGIITIEPSP
;
A
#
# COMPACT_ATOMS: atom_id res chain seq x y z
N MET A 1 0.77 30.27 8.21
CA MET A 1 0.79 30.51 6.75
C MET A 1 -0.41 29.76 6.17
N ILE A 2 -1.20 30.38 5.30
CA ILE A 2 -2.37 29.76 4.66
C ILE A 2 -2.05 29.62 3.18
N TYR A 3 -2.17 28.41 2.66
CA TYR A 3 -2.04 28.11 1.25
C TYR A 3 -3.41 27.81 0.66
N HIS A 4 -3.65 28.19 -0.57
CA HIS A 4 -4.90 27.93 -1.26
C HIS A 4 -4.68 27.80 -2.78
N GLY A 5 -5.69 27.27 -3.49
CA GLY A 5 -5.64 27.14 -4.94
C GLY A 5 -4.55 26.17 -5.43
N ASP A 6 -3.97 26.50 -6.57
CA ASP A 6 -3.03 25.61 -7.27
C ASP A 6 -1.67 25.47 -6.58
N GLU A 7 -1.23 26.51 -5.85
CA GLU A 7 -0.02 26.43 -5.04
C GLU A 7 -0.15 25.37 -3.94
N ALA A 8 -1.28 25.32 -3.24
CA ALA A 8 -1.53 24.31 -2.22
C ALA A 8 -1.56 22.90 -2.83
N LYS A 9 -2.25 22.73 -3.96
CA LYS A 9 -2.30 21.43 -4.68
C LYS A 9 -0.92 20.95 -5.10
N LYS A 10 -0.10 21.87 -5.64
CA LYS A 10 1.26 21.55 -6.06
C LYS A 10 2.12 21.06 -4.91
N LEU A 11 2.15 21.80 -3.79
CA LEU A 11 2.92 21.40 -2.60
C LEU A 11 2.45 20.07 -2.01
N LEU A 12 1.14 19.85 -1.95
CA LEU A 12 0.58 18.57 -1.52
C LEU A 12 1.04 17.43 -2.42
N PHE A 13 0.96 17.62 -3.74
CA PHE A 13 1.38 16.62 -4.70
C PHE A 13 2.89 16.34 -4.64
N GLU A 14 3.71 17.35 -4.47
CA GLU A 14 5.16 17.15 -4.28
C GLU A 14 5.43 16.25 -3.07
N GLY A 15 4.69 16.39 -1.98
CA GLY A 15 4.80 15.51 -0.82
C GLY A 15 4.29 14.08 -1.07
N ILE A 16 3.22 13.93 -1.84
CA ILE A 16 2.71 12.64 -2.32
C ILE A 16 3.79 11.96 -3.16
N ASP A 17 4.38 12.69 -4.10
CA ASP A 17 5.37 12.19 -5.03
C ASP A 17 6.67 11.76 -4.32
N GLU A 18 7.16 12.58 -3.39
CA GLU A 18 8.35 12.25 -2.59
C GLU A 18 8.15 10.95 -1.79
N LEU A 19 7.01 10.77 -1.13
CA LEU A 19 6.71 9.53 -0.40
C LEU A 19 6.53 8.34 -1.33
N ALA A 20 5.73 8.48 -2.39
CA ALA A 20 5.46 7.39 -3.31
C ALA A 20 6.72 6.89 -4.02
N ASN A 21 7.62 7.79 -4.40
CA ASN A 21 8.91 7.44 -4.99
C ASN A 21 9.80 6.68 -3.99
N ALA A 22 9.82 7.07 -2.71
CA ALA A 22 10.57 6.36 -1.69
C ALA A 22 10.02 4.92 -1.47
N VAL A 23 8.70 4.75 -1.53
CA VAL A 23 8.04 3.44 -1.31
C VAL A 23 8.08 2.55 -2.55
N SER A 24 7.99 3.14 -3.75
CA SER A 24 7.89 2.38 -5.02
C SER A 24 9.07 1.44 -5.27
N VAL A 25 10.25 1.75 -4.71
CA VAL A 25 11.45 0.90 -4.84
C VAL A 25 11.28 -0.47 -4.18
N THR A 26 10.28 -0.61 -3.30
CA THR A 26 9.92 -1.89 -2.65
C THR A 26 8.88 -2.68 -3.44
N LEU A 27 8.44 -2.22 -4.63
CA LEU A 27 7.45 -2.91 -5.45
C LEU A 27 8.08 -4.01 -6.30
N GLY A 28 7.40 -5.15 -6.36
CA GLY A 28 7.71 -6.23 -7.29
C GLY A 28 8.72 -7.26 -6.79
N PRO A 29 9.00 -8.30 -7.58
CA PRO A 29 9.78 -9.47 -7.15
C PRO A 29 11.28 -9.18 -6.96
N ALA A 30 11.78 -8.08 -7.52
CA ALA A 30 13.16 -7.62 -7.33
C ALA A 30 13.23 -6.43 -6.36
N THR A 31 12.48 -6.52 -5.27
CA THR A 31 12.39 -5.45 -4.28
C THR A 31 13.76 -5.01 -3.78
N LYS A 32 13.93 -3.69 -3.66
CA LYS A 32 15.12 -3.12 -3.04
C LYS A 32 14.83 -2.83 -1.57
N SER A 33 15.85 -3.03 -0.74
CA SER A 33 15.77 -2.58 0.64
C SER A 33 16.00 -1.08 0.74
N VAL A 34 15.27 -0.45 1.63
CA VAL A 34 15.41 0.96 1.99
C VAL A 34 16.11 1.04 3.34
N ILE A 35 17.10 1.91 3.44
CA ILE A 35 17.78 2.21 4.69
C ILE A 35 17.11 3.44 5.30
N ILE A 36 16.56 3.28 6.49
CA ILE A 36 15.91 4.35 7.23
C ILE A 36 16.85 4.79 8.34
N ASP A 37 17.24 6.06 8.29
CA ASP A 37 17.96 6.70 9.39
C ASP A 37 16.97 6.97 10.54
N ARG A 38 17.27 6.38 11.70
CA ARG A 38 16.49 6.60 12.92
C ARG A 38 17.18 7.64 13.77
N ARG A 39 16.46 8.71 14.11
CA ARG A 39 16.95 9.70 15.05
C ARG A 39 17.27 9.04 16.40
N ASP A 40 18.07 9.72 17.23
CA ASP A 40 18.37 9.33 18.61
C ASP A 40 19.33 8.13 18.78
N ASP A 41 20.43 8.12 18.04
CA ASP A 41 21.54 7.14 18.17
C ASP A 41 21.11 5.66 17.97
N LEU A 42 19.93 5.41 17.44
CA LEU A 42 19.49 4.07 17.08
C LEU A 42 20.14 3.63 15.76
N PRO A 43 20.51 2.35 15.64
CA PRO A 43 21.09 1.84 14.40
C PRO A 43 20.10 2.00 13.23
N PRO A 44 20.58 2.26 11.99
CA PRO A 44 19.73 2.33 10.82
C PRO A 44 18.85 1.10 10.66
N LEU A 45 17.61 1.31 10.22
CA LEU A 45 16.67 0.22 9.96
C LEU A 45 16.69 -0.10 8.46
N VAL A 46 16.95 -1.36 8.12
CA VAL A 46 16.90 -1.86 6.74
C VAL A 46 15.60 -2.61 6.54
N VAL A 47 14.75 -2.15 5.62
CA VAL A 47 13.43 -2.72 5.36
C VAL A 47 13.16 -2.81 3.87
N ASN A 48 12.34 -3.76 3.48
CA ASN A 48 11.79 -3.93 2.13
C ASN A 48 10.26 -3.86 2.10
N ASP A 49 9.64 -3.55 3.23
CA ASP A 49 8.19 -3.38 3.36
C ASP A 49 7.80 -1.91 3.16
N GLY A 50 6.92 -1.68 2.17
CA GLY A 50 6.51 -0.34 1.78
C GLY A 50 5.76 0.43 2.85
N VAL A 51 4.95 -0.24 3.69
CA VAL A 51 4.21 0.45 4.75
C VAL A 51 5.16 0.96 5.84
N THR A 52 6.19 0.18 6.16
CA THR A 52 7.22 0.60 7.12
C THR A 52 8.02 1.78 6.58
N VAL A 53 8.40 1.75 5.28
CA VAL A 53 9.04 2.90 4.63
C VAL A 53 8.14 4.12 4.71
N ALA A 54 6.87 4.00 4.30
CA ALA A 54 5.92 5.11 4.30
C ALA A 54 5.78 5.78 5.67
N ARG A 55 5.68 5.01 6.73
CA ARG A 55 5.54 5.52 8.12
C ARG A 55 6.75 6.30 8.61
N HIS A 56 7.93 6.08 8.04
CA HIS A 56 9.14 6.78 8.43
C HIS A 56 9.43 8.02 7.56
N VAL A 57 8.68 8.23 6.48
CA VAL A 57 8.81 9.46 5.68
C VAL A 57 8.24 10.63 6.47
N ASN A 58 9.09 11.61 6.75
CA ASN A 58 8.70 12.85 7.40
C ASN A 58 9.41 14.02 6.71
N LEU A 59 8.62 14.82 6.01
CA LEU A 59 9.14 15.92 5.20
C LEU A 59 9.21 17.20 6.03
N ASN A 60 10.28 17.98 5.82
CA ASN A 60 10.50 19.23 6.55
C ASN A 60 9.46 20.30 6.20
N ASP A 61 9.02 20.37 4.96
CA ASP A 61 7.95 21.26 4.55
C ASP A 61 6.59 20.77 5.06
N LYS A 62 5.86 21.61 5.78
CA LYS A 62 4.59 21.24 6.40
C LYS A 62 3.51 20.86 5.39
N MET A 63 3.45 21.56 4.25
CA MET A 63 2.44 21.26 3.22
C MET A 63 2.75 19.96 2.50
N LYS A 64 3.99 19.75 2.11
CA LYS A 64 4.44 18.48 1.54
C LYS A 64 4.20 17.33 2.52
N ASN A 65 4.50 17.53 3.80
CA ASN A 65 4.28 16.51 4.82
C ASN A 65 2.80 16.14 5.00
N ILE A 66 1.87 17.07 4.75
CA ILE A 66 0.44 16.74 4.69
C ILE A 66 0.16 15.80 3.52
N GLY A 67 0.71 16.07 2.33
CA GLY A 67 0.61 15.18 1.17
C GLY A 67 1.14 13.78 1.46
N ALA A 68 2.33 13.69 2.06
CA ALA A 68 2.90 12.41 2.50
C ALA A 68 1.97 11.67 3.49
N LYS A 69 1.40 12.35 4.47
CA LYS A 69 0.47 11.75 5.44
C LYS A 69 -0.80 11.19 4.79
N LEU A 70 -1.33 11.86 3.76
CA LEU A 70 -2.47 11.32 3.01
C LEU A 70 -2.13 9.97 2.36
N MET A 71 -0.92 9.80 1.84
CA MET A 71 -0.47 8.53 1.27
C MET A 71 -0.25 7.46 2.33
N ILE A 72 0.19 7.82 3.54
CA ILE A 72 0.26 6.89 4.67
C ILE A 72 -1.14 6.38 5.03
N GLU A 73 -2.16 7.23 4.98
CA GLU A 73 -3.55 6.79 5.19
C GLU A 73 -4.03 5.83 4.11
N VAL A 74 -3.65 6.04 2.85
CA VAL A 74 -3.95 5.09 1.75
C VAL A 74 -3.35 3.71 2.07
N ALA A 75 -2.06 3.66 2.45
CA ALA A 75 -1.39 2.43 2.83
C ALA A 75 -2.06 1.73 4.03
N ASN A 76 -2.39 2.50 5.07
CA ASN A 76 -3.05 1.94 6.25
C ASN A 76 -4.44 1.37 5.93
N LYS A 77 -5.22 2.01 5.06
CA LYS A 77 -6.53 1.49 4.63
C LYS A 77 -6.39 0.19 3.83
N ALA A 78 -5.41 0.12 2.92
CA ALA A 78 -5.12 -1.11 2.18
C ALA A 78 -4.74 -2.25 3.14
N GLN A 79 -3.86 -1.98 4.10
CA GLN A 79 -3.45 -2.96 5.10
C GLN A 79 -4.60 -3.43 5.99
N GLN A 80 -5.49 -2.53 6.42
CA GLN A 80 -6.64 -2.88 7.26
C GLN A 80 -7.71 -3.67 6.49
N GLY A 81 -7.90 -3.36 5.21
CA GLY A 81 -8.93 -4.01 4.40
C GLY A 81 -8.51 -5.34 3.81
N ALA A 82 -7.29 -5.43 3.31
CA ALA A 82 -6.79 -6.60 2.58
C ALA A 82 -5.59 -7.30 3.23
N GLY A 83 -4.90 -6.65 4.16
CA GLY A 83 -3.68 -7.17 4.78
C GLY A 83 -2.43 -7.08 3.88
N ASP A 84 -2.58 -6.67 2.64
CA ASP A 84 -1.52 -6.59 1.63
C ASP A 84 -1.80 -5.46 0.62
N GLY A 85 -0.90 -5.28 -0.35
CA GLY A 85 -1.07 -4.30 -1.43
C GLY A 85 -0.79 -2.85 -1.04
N THR A 86 -0.13 -2.59 0.08
CA THR A 86 0.16 -1.24 0.59
C THR A 86 1.00 -0.43 -0.39
N THR A 87 2.08 -1.01 -0.91
CA THR A 87 2.95 -0.36 -1.91
C THR A 87 2.20 -0.10 -3.22
N SER A 88 1.45 -1.11 -3.71
CA SER A 88 0.63 -0.97 -4.93
C SER A 88 -0.41 0.13 -4.80
N SER A 89 -1.08 0.23 -3.65
CA SER A 89 -2.07 1.28 -3.38
C SER A 89 -1.47 2.68 -3.41
N ILE A 90 -0.27 2.86 -2.86
CA ILE A 90 0.45 4.13 -2.90
C ILE A 90 0.78 4.52 -4.34
N VAL A 91 1.35 3.58 -5.13
CA VAL A 91 1.76 3.85 -6.51
C VAL A 91 0.56 4.16 -7.40
N ILE A 92 -0.54 3.41 -7.25
CA ILE A 92 -1.78 3.66 -8.00
C ILE A 92 -2.37 5.02 -7.60
N ALA A 93 -2.43 5.34 -6.32
CA ALA A 93 -2.95 6.62 -5.84
C ALA A 93 -2.11 7.80 -6.35
N GLN A 94 -0.78 7.71 -6.35
CA GLN A 94 0.11 8.72 -6.93
C GLN A 94 -0.21 8.94 -8.41
N ALA A 95 -0.29 7.86 -9.20
CA ALA A 95 -0.57 7.94 -10.63
C ALA A 95 -1.95 8.57 -10.89
N LEU A 96 -3.00 8.13 -10.19
CA LEU A 96 -4.35 8.69 -10.33
C LEU A 96 -4.39 10.19 -9.98
N ILE A 97 -3.76 10.59 -8.88
CA ILE A 97 -3.73 12.00 -8.46
C ILE A 97 -2.99 12.83 -9.52
N LYS A 98 -1.86 12.34 -10.01
CA LYS A 98 -1.08 13.02 -11.06
C LYS A 98 -1.92 13.29 -12.31
N GLU A 99 -2.56 12.25 -12.84
CA GLU A 99 -3.41 12.37 -14.02
C GLU A 99 -4.62 13.30 -13.77
N CYS A 100 -5.25 13.20 -12.59
CA CYS A 100 -6.36 14.08 -12.21
C CYS A 100 -5.94 15.55 -12.09
N MET A 101 -4.70 15.85 -11.72
CA MET A 101 -4.21 17.22 -11.65
C MET A 101 -4.01 17.87 -13.03
N GLU A 102 -3.84 17.08 -14.07
CA GLU A 102 -3.71 17.57 -15.47
C GLU A 102 -5.06 17.90 -16.09
N LEU A 103 -6.17 17.43 -15.49
CA LEU A 103 -7.51 17.72 -15.97
C LEU A 103 -7.89 19.18 -15.68
N SER A 104 -8.04 19.98 -16.73
CA SER A 104 -8.47 21.36 -16.65
C SER A 104 -9.98 21.50 -16.87
N GLY A 105 -10.62 22.42 -16.13
CA GLY A 105 -12.04 22.72 -16.32
C GLY A 105 -13.02 21.68 -15.75
N ILE A 106 -12.52 20.63 -15.08
CA ILE A 106 -13.34 19.61 -14.42
C ILE A 106 -13.31 19.82 -12.90
N SER A 107 -14.47 19.81 -12.27
CA SER A 107 -14.57 19.97 -10.82
C SER A 107 -14.14 18.69 -10.09
N GLY A 108 -13.60 18.83 -8.88
CA GLY A 108 -13.23 17.67 -8.04
C GLY A 108 -14.41 16.72 -7.75
N VAL A 109 -15.66 17.26 -7.73
CA VAL A 109 -16.87 16.43 -7.57
C VAL A 109 -17.11 15.57 -8.80
N GLN A 110 -16.90 16.11 -9.99
CA GLN A 110 -17.04 15.34 -11.24
C GLN A 110 -15.93 14.28 -11.34
N ILE A 111 -14.67 14.64 -11.04
CA ILE A 111 -13.56 13.66 -11.01
C ILE A 111 -13.89 12.50 -10.07
N ARG A 112 -14.37 12.80 -8.87
CA ARG A 112 -14.76 11.77 -7.91
C ARG A 112 -15.85 10.85 -8.46
N SER A 113 -16.91 11.41 -9.05
CA SER A 113 -18.01 10.62 -9.62
C SER A 113 -17.53 9.68 -10.72
N GLU A 114 -16.65 10.16 -11.61
CA GLU A 114 -16.09 9.34 -12.69
C GLU A 114 -15.17 8.25 -12.14
N LEU A 115 -14.37 8.55 -11.12
CA LEU A 115 -13.52 7.55 -10.46
C LEU A 115 -14.35 6.46 -9.77
N GLU A 116 -15.50 6.79 -9.17
CA GLU A 116 -16.40 5.80 -8.58
C GLU A 116 -16.97 4.84 -9.62
N ILE A 117 -17.31 5.34 -10.83
CA ILE A 117 -17.75 4.51 -11.96
C ILE A 117 -16.62 3.60 -12.45
N LEU A 118 -15.42 4.17 -12.63
CA LEU A 118 -14.24 3.41 -13.05
C LEU A 118 -13.86 2.32 -12.04
N LEU A 119 -13.97 2.63 -10.75
CA LEU A 119 -13.70 1.67 -9.67
C LEU A 119 -14.62 0.45 -9.82
N LYS A 120 -15.93 0.67 -9.93
CA LYS A 120 -16.91 -0.40 -10.09
C LYS A 120 -16.62 -1.29 -11.31
N HIS A 121 -16.31 -0.66 -12.42
CA HIS A 121 -15.97 -1.41 -13.64
C HIS A 121 -14.66 -2.20 -13.49
N THR A 122 -13.67 -1.62 -12.81
CA THR A 122 -12.41 -2.30 -12.51
C THR A 122 -12.61 -3.51 -11.59
N GLU A 123 -13.48 -3.38 -10.58
CA GLU A 123 -13.84 -4.49 -9.67
C GLU A 123 -14.48 -5.65 -10.46
N GLU A 124 -15.42 -5.37 -11.38
CA GLU A 124 -16.06 -6.38 -12.24
C GLU A 124 -15.01 -7.12 -13.11
N ILE A 125 -14.05 -6.37 -13.68
CA ILE A 125 -12.97 -6.97 -14.48
C ILE A 125 -12.08 -7.84 -13.61
N LEU A 126 -11.65 -7.35 -12.44
CA LEU A 126 -10.78 -8.11 -11.52
C LEU A 126 -11.48 -9.39 -11.05
N GLU A 127 -12.76 -9.33 -10.75
CA GLU A 127 -13.54 -10.50 -10.35
C GLU A 127 -13.58 -11.54 -11.50
N SER A 128 -13.80 -11.08 -12.74
CA SER A 128 -13.79 -11.97 -13.92
C SER A 128 -12.43 -12.63 -14.19
N MET A 129 -11.35 -11.99 -13.78
CA MET A 129 -9.96 -12.49 -13.93
C MET A 129 -9.52 -13.34 -12.76
N SER A 130 -10.21 -13.25 -11.62
CA SER A 130 -9.85 -13.97 -10.41
C SER A 130 -10.10 -15.46 -10.55
N ARG A 131 -9.31 -16.26 -9.83
CA ARG A 131 -9.47 -17.70 -9.71
C ARG A 131 -9.66 -18.07 -8.25
N GLU A 132 -10.74 -18.76 -7.94
CA GLU A 132 -10.95 -19.26 -6.60
C GLU A 132 -9.90 -20.33 -6.24
N ILE A 133 -9.34 -20.22 -5.04
CA ILE A 133 -8.37 -21.17 -4.48
C ILE A 133 -9.07 -22.06 -3.46
N GLU A 134 -8.95 -23.37 -3.65
CA GLU A 134 -9.44 -24.34 -2.67
C GLU A 134 -8.47 -24.42 -1.49
N VAL A 135 -9.02 -24.48 -0.26
CA VAL A 135 -8.24 -24.55 0.98
C VAL A 135 -7.25 -25.72 1.01
N GLN A 136 -7.61 -26.84 0.38
CA GLN A 136 -6.75 -28.03 0.34
C GLN A 136 -5.77 -28.05 -0.85
N SER A 137 -5.80 -27.01 -1.69
CA SER A 137 -4.94 -26.95 -2.86
C SER A 137 -3.49 -26.57 -2.52
N LYS A 138 -2.59 -26.83 -3.47
CA LYS A 138 -1.21 -26.38 -3.39
C LYS A 138 -1.08 -24.86 -3.58
N ASP A 139 -2.03 -24.27 -4.30
CA ASP A 139 -2.06 -22.83 -4.59
C ASP A 139 -2.11 -22.00 -3.30
N LEU A 140 -2.76 -22.51 -2.24
CA LEU A 140 -2.79 -21.86 -0.93
C LEU A 140 -1.40 -21.66 -0.34
N TYR A 141 -0.57 -22.69 -0.39
CA TYR A 141 0.82 -22.58 0.08
C TYR A 141 1.64 -21.59 -0.77
N GLU A 142 1.44 -21.58 -2.08
CA GLU A 142 2.16 -20.66 -2.98
C GLU A 142 1.79 -19.20 -2.70
N VAL A 143 0.51 -18.90 -2.44
CA VAL A 143 0.06 -17.58 -2.03
C VAL A 143 0.65 -17.21 -0.66
N ALA A 144 0.61 -18.12 0.31
CA ALA A 144 1.20 -17.89 1.62
C ALA A 144 2.72 -17.63 1.54
N LEU A 145 3.43 -18.32 0.65
CA LEU A 145 4.86 -18.15 0.46
C LEU A 145 5.22 -16.76 -0.09
N VAL A 146 4.47 -16.29 -1.08
CA VAL A 146 4.66 -14.94 -1.63
C VAL A 146 4.35 -13.89 -0.56
N SER A 147 3.24 -14.03 0.16
CA SER A 147 2.84 -13.10 1.23
C SER A 147 3.82 -13.08 2.40
N ALA A 148 4.48 -14.22 2.67
CA ALA A 148 5.52 -14.34 3.69
C ALA A 148 6.93 -13.91 3.20
N ASN A 149 7.01 -13.20 2.08
CA ASN A 149 8.29 -12.76 1.49
C ASN A 149 9.28 -13.91 1.27
N ASN A 150 8.79 -15.07 0.78
CA ASN A 150 9.51 -16.33 0.57
C ASN A 150 10.04 -17.00 1.85
N ASP A 151 9.52 -16.67 3.03
CA ASP A 151 9.81 -17.44 4.24
C ASP A 151 8.96 -18.72 4.26
N GLU A 152 9.61 -19.85 3.95
CA GLU A 152 8.95 -21.15 3.90
C GLU A 152 8.36 -21.59 5.25
N ASN A 153 8.99 -21.20 6.38
CA ASN A 153 8.51 -21.63 7.70
C ASN A 153 7.19 -20.93 8.01
N ILE A 154 7.12 -19.62 7.79
CA ILE A 154 5.89 -18.85 7.95
C ILE A 154 4.80 -19.34 6.99
N ALA A 155 5.14 -19.55 5.72
CA ALA A 155 4.20 -20.06 4.71
C ALA A 155 3.59 -21.41 5.09
N ARG A 156 4.40 -22.34 5.58
CA ARG A 156 3.94 -23.67 6.04
C ARG A 156 3.05 -23.58 7.26
N LEU A 157 3.36 -22.69 8.20
CA LEU A 157 2.52 -22.46 9.38
C LEU A 157 1.14 -21.94 8.98
N ILE A 158 1.09 -20.94 8.09
CA ILE A 158 -0.16 -20.37 7.60
C ILE A 158 -0.96 -21.41 6.81
N ASP A 159 -0.34 -22.12 5.86
CA ASP A 159 -0.98 -23.16 5.08
C ASP A 159 -1.59 -24.25 5.97
N THR A 160 -0.83 -24.71 6.97
CA THR A 160 -1.29 -25.72 7.92
C THR A 160 -2.45 -25.21 8.77
N ALA A 161 -2.37 -23.97 9.26
CA ALA A 161 -3.42 -23.38 10.07
C ALA A 161 -4.72 -23.23 9.28
N ILE A 162 -4.66 -22.66 8.05
CA ILE A 162 -5.86 -22.49 7.22
C ILE A 162 -6.47 -23.83 6.83
N LYS A 163 -5.68 -24.84 6.51
CA LYS A 163 -6.16 -26.18 6.19
C LYS A 163 -6.86 -26.85 7.38
N ALA A 164 -6.38 -26.57 8.60
CA ALA A 164 -6.95 -27.13 9.81
C ALA A 164 -8.28 -26.50 10.20
N ILE A 165 -8.43 -25.17 10.03
CA ILE A 165 -9.62 -24.44 10.49
C ILE A 165 -10.63 -24.15 9.37
N GLY A 166 -10.23 -24.25 8.09
CA GLY A 166 -11.10 -23.95 6.94
C GLY A 166 -11.27 -22.46 6.66
N LYS A 167 -12.08 -22.13 5.65
CA LYS A 167 -12.29 -20.75 5.15
C LYS A 167 -12.87 -19.78 6.20
N GLU A 168 -13.69 -20.27 7.10
CA GLU A 168 -14.42 -19.48 8.11
C GLU A 168 -13.63 -19.33 9.43
N GLY A 169 -12.43 -19.89 9.49
CA GLY A 169 -11.62 -19.87 10.70
C GLY A 169 -10.94 -18.54 10.95
N ILE A 170 -10.75 -18.17 12.21
CA ILE A 170 -10.01 -16.98 12.62
C ILE A 170 -8.62 -17.40 13.08
N ILE A 171 -7.60 -16.78 12.52
CA ILE A 171 -6.20 -16.97 12.93
C ILE A 171 -5.75 -15.70 13.65
N THR A 172 -5.27 -15.85 14.88
CA THR A 172 -4.64 -14.76 15.63
C THR A 172 -3.13 -15.04 15.73
N ILE A 173 -2.33 -14.02 15.47
CA ILE A 173 -0.88 -14.08 15.63
C ILE A 173 -0.49 -13.20 16.79
N GLU A 174 0.16 -13.78 17.79
CA GLU A 174 0.64 -13.08 18.96
C GLU A 174 2.15 -13.31 19.12
N PRO A 175 2.91 -12.30 19.61
CA PRO A 175 4.31 -12.51 19.95
C PRO A 175 4.45 -13.58 21.02
N SER A 176 5.36 -14.52 20.82
CA SER A 176 5.70 -15.47 21.89
C SER A 176 6.44 -14.73 23.03
N PRO A 177 6.06 -14.96 24.27
CA PRO A 177 6.77 -14.38 25.41
C PRO A 177 8.21 -14.91 25.53
#